data_d5a1e8c5306daaac11e6a548bac0e3c0
#
_entry.id   d5a1e8c5306daaac11e6a548bac0e3c0
#
_cell.length_a   1.000
_cell.length_b   1.000
_cell.length_c   1.000
_cell.angle_alpha   90.00
_cell.angle_beta   90.00
_cell.angle_gamma   90.00
#
_symmetry.space_group_name_H-M   'P 1'
#
loop_
_entity.id
_entity.type
_entity.pdbx_description
1 polymer ?
#
loop_
_entity_poly.entity_id
_entity_poly.type
_entity_poly.pdbx_seq_one_letter_code
_entity_poly.pdbx_strand_id
1 'polypeptide(L)'
;MPLENIFELTEKFDIVISSLAFHYVEDFAGVVKNVYNLLNENGTFIFSQENPLCTCHSGGQRWTKDENGNKLYLNLSNYGIEGERESTWFVDDVKKYHRTFSSIVNTLIEVGFSINKMIEPLPTEEILSQYPDYKDLFHKPDFLLVKCTK
;
A
#
# COMPACT_ATOMS: atom_id res chain seq x y z
N MET A 1 -16.53 -6.81 -10.61
CA MET A 1 -16.95 -6.97 -9.21
C MET A 1 -16.03 -6.11 -8.34
N PRO A 2 -16.55 -5.23 -7.48
CA PRO A 2 -15.74 -4.52 -6.51
C PRO A 2 -14.97 -5.48 -5.59
N LEU A 3 -13.81 -5.05 -5.09
CA LEU A 3 -12.98 -5.88 -4.22
C LEU A 3 -13.68 -6.23 -2.90
N GLU A 4 -14.54 -5.35 -2.42
CA GLU A 4 -15.37 -5.54 -1.23
C GLU A 4 -16.34 -6.72 -1.39
N ASN A 5 -16.72 -7.07 -2.61
CA ASN A 5 -17.69 -8.13 -2.90
C ASN A 5 -17.04 -9.50 -3.17
N ILE A 6 -15.74 -9.66 -2.94
CA ILE A 6 -15.07 -10.96 -3.15
C ILE A 6 -15.63 -12.09 -2.28
N PHE A 7 -16.36 -11.77 -1.22
CA PHE A 7 -17.07 -12.76 -0.39
C PHE A 7 -18.17 -13.52 -1.16
N GLU A 8 -18.60 -13.03 -2.34
CA GLU A 8 -19.55 -13.72 -3.22
C GLU A 8 -18.91 -14.91 -3.93
N LEU A 9 -17.56 -14.98 -3.97
CA LEU A 9 -16.85 -16.13 -4.53
C LEU A 9 -16.93 -17.32 -3.57
N THR A 10 -17.19 -18.50 -4.11
CA THR A 10 -17.32 -19.74 -3.34
C THR A 10 -16.14 -20.70 -3.55
N GLU A 11 -15.37 -20.48 -4.61
CA GLU A 11 -14.18 -21.26 -4.92
C GLU A 11 -13.05 -20.99 -3.94
N LYS A 12 -12.15 -21.97 -3.80
CA LYS A 12 -10.91 -21.85 -3.03
C LYS A 12 -9.73 -21.73 -3.96
N PHE A 13 -8.72 -20.99 -3.51
CA PHE A 13 -7.52 -20.71 -4.30
C PHE A 13 -6.27 -21.05 -3.50
N ASP A 14 -5.22 -21.48 -4.19
CA ASP A 14 -3.90 -21.66 -3.58
C ASP A 14 -3.13 -20.35 -3.52
N ILE A 15 -3.45 -19.42 -4.42
CA ILE A 15 -2.80 -18.10 -4.49
C ILE A 15 -3.86 -17.04 -4.80
N VAL A 16 -3.83 -15.96 -4.01
CA VAL A 16 -4.55 -14.72 -4.30
C VAL A 16 -3.54 -13.60 -4.48
N ILE A 17 -3.66 -12.86 -5.59
CA ILE A 17 -2.78 -11.72 -5.88
C ILE A 17 -3.63 -10.47 -6.09
N SER A 18 -3.22 -9.36 -5.46
CA SER A 18 -3.82 -8.05 -5.66
C SER A 18 -2.74 -7.00 -5.93
N SER A 19 -2.90 -6.23 -7.00
CA SER A 19 -1.93 -5.19 -7.37
C SER A 19 -2.56 -3.81 -7.25
N LEU A 20 -1.99 -2.98 -6.38
CA LEU A 20 -2.29 -1.55 -6.21
C LEU A 20 -3.80 -1.25 -6.03
N ALA A 21 -4.51 -2.07 -5.29
CA ALA A 21 -5.95 -1.92 -5.04
C ALA A 21 -6.30 -1.59 -3.58
N PHE A 22 -5.56 -2.10 -2.61
CA PHE A 22 -5.95 -2.06 -1.19
C PHE A 22 -5.99 -0.65 -0.57
N HIS A 23 -5.27 0.31 -1.10
CA HIS A 23 -5.35 1.70 -0.65
C HIS A 23 -6.63 2.42 -1.09
N TYR A 24 -7.44 1.81 -1.97
CA TYR A 24 -8.78 2.30 -2.32
C TYR A 24 -9.90 1.64 -1.52
N VAL A 25 -9.60 0.64 -0.70
CA VAL A 25 -10.57 -0.11 0.08
C VAL A 25 -10.79 0.55 1.44
N GLU A 26 -12.03 0.86 1.79
CA GLU A 26 -12.39 1.41 3.09
C GLU A 26 -12.30 0.34 4.18
N ASP A 27 -12.98 -0.79 4.01
CA ASP A 27 -12.94 -1.92 4.96
C ASP A 27 -11.80 -2.90 4.63
N PHE A 28 -10.58 -2.50 4.92
CA PHE A 28 -9.39 -3.33 4.72
C PHE A 28 -9.46 -4.66 5.48
N ALA A 29 -9.91 -4.63 6.74
CA ALA A 29 -9.99 -5.82 7.57
C ALA A 29 -11.00 -6.83 7.03
N GLY A 30 -12.18 -6.36 6.59
CA GLY A 30 -13.19 -7.21 5.98
C GLY A 30 -12.69 -7.86 4.69
N VAL A 31 -12.03 -7.10 3.80
CA VAL A 31 -11.47 -7.67 2.56
C VAL A 31 -10.34 -8.65 2.84
N VAL A 32 -9.43 -8.36 3.77
CA VAL A 32 -8.36 -9.28 4.18
C VAL A 32 -8.94 -10.59 4.73
N LYS A 33 -10.00 -10.51 5.56
CA LYS A 33 -10.71 -11.69 6.05
C LYS A 33 -11.37 -12.49 4.94
N ASN A 34 -11.95 -11.82 3.96
CA ASN A 34 -12.54 -12.50 2.79
C ASN A 34 -11.46 -13.22 1.98
N VAL A 35 -10.31 -12.59 1.74
CA VAL A 35 -9.15 -13.23 1.08
C VAL A 35 -8.70 -14.48 1.88
N TYR A 36 -8.59 -14.37 3.21
CA TYR A 36 -8.24 -15.50 4.06
C TYR A 36 -9.22 -16.67 3.89
N ASN A 37 -10.51 -16.36 3.84
CA ASN A 37 -11.55 -17.37 3.66
C ASN A 37 -11.50 -18.01 2.26
N LEU A 38 -11.09 -17.29 1.23
CA LEU A 38 -10.96 -17.81 -0.14
C LEU A 38 -9.73 -18.69 -0.33
N LEU A 39 -8.73 -18.61 0.53
CA LEU A 39 -7.52 -19.41 0.41
C LEU A 39 -7.72 -20.82 0.95
N ASN A 40 -7.09 -21.79 0.27
CA ASN A 40 -6.82 -23.11 0.80
C ASN A 40 -5.88 -23.03 2.01
N GLU A 41 -5.80 -24.12 2.81
CA GLU A 41 -4.78 -24.24 3.84
C GLU A 41 -3.37 -24.14 3.23
N ASN A 42 -2.48 -23.38 3.84
CA ASN A 42 -1.16 -23.01 3.30
C ASN A 42 -1.20 -22.17 2.02
N GLY A 43 -2.35 -21.64 1.65
CA GLY A 43 -2.49 -20.77 0.50
C GLY A 43 -1.75 -19.44 0.70
N THR A 44 -1.30 -18.86 -0.40
CA THR A 44 -0.49 -17.64 -0.40
C THR A 44 -1.31 -16.41 -0.81
N PHE A 45 -1.19 -15.34 -0.04
CA PHE A 45 -1.69 -14.01 -0.39
C PHE A 45 -0.53 -13.07 -0.67
N ILE A 46 -0.54 -12.45 -1.86
CA ILE A 46 0.44 -11.42 -2.24
C ILE A 46 -0.33 -10.17 -2.64
N PHE A 47 0.02 -9.04 -2.05
CA PHE A 47 -0.56 -7.78 -2.50
C PHE A 47 0.46 -6.65 -2.51
N SER A 48 0.18 -5.66 -3.36
CA SER A 48 0.84 -4.37 -3.34
C SER A 48 -0.16 -3.25 -3.13
N GLN A 49 0.28 -2.19 -2.48
CA GLN A 49 -0.49 -0.97 -2.27
C GLN A 49 0.44 0.25 -2.24
N GLU A 50 -0.11 1.44 -2.27
CA GLU A 50 0.68 2.63 -1.94
C GLU A 50 1.26 2.51 -0.54
N ASN A 51 2.50 2.97 -0.41
CA ASN A 51 3.19 3.01 0.88
C ASN A 51 2.45 3.96 1.84
N PRO A 52 2.34 3.61 3.13
CA PRO A 52 1.77 4.50 4.14
C PRO A 52 2.37 5.91 4.17
N LEU A 53 3.66 6.05 3.83
CA LEU A 53 4.31 7.36 3.68
C LEU A 53 3.75 8.18 2.51
N CYS A 54 3.12 7.53 1.53
CA CYS A 54 2.45 8.21 0.43
C CYS A 54 1.03 8.62 0.80
N THR A 55 0.29 7.72 1.44
CA THR A 55 -1.13 7.92 1.73
C THR A 55 -1.37 8.84 2.93
N CYS A 56 -0.40 9.04 3.84
CA CYS A 56 -0.57 9.89 5.01
C CYS A 56 -0.70 11.39 4.67
N HIS A 57 -0.18 11.81 3.52
CA HIS A 57 -0.17 13.23 3.15
C HIS A 57 -1.59 13.75 2.94
N SER A 58 -1.95 14.78 3.71
CA SER A 58 -3.29 15.36 3.73
C SER A 58 -3.33 16.86 3.39
N GLY A 59 -2.28 17.37 2.75
CA GLY A 59 -2.18 18.77 2.32
C GLY A 59 -0.86 19.45 2.67
N GLY A 60 -0.67 20.67 2.15
CA GLY A 60 0.57 21.43 2.31
C GLY A 60 1.70 20.97 1.37
N GLN A 61 2.89 21.47 1.62
CA GLN A 61 4.06 21.12 0.84
C GLN A 61 4.57 19.73 1.21
N ARG A 62 4.54 18.81 0.25
CA ARG A 62 5.05 17.45 0.43
C ARG A 62 6.57 17.39 0.56
N TRP A 63 7.29 18.31 -0.05
CA TRP A 63 8.74 18.32 -0.12
C TRP A 63 9.33 19.66 0.34
N THR A 64 10.35 19.59 1.18
CA THR A 64 11.27 20.71 1.36
C THR A 64 12.31 20.62 0.25
N LYS A 65 12.55 21.74 -0.43
CA LYS A 65 13.46 21.85 -1.57
C LYS A 65 14.55 22.88 -1.28
N ASP A 66 15.72 22.70 -1.93
CA ASP A 66 16.77 23.71 -1.95
C ASP A 66 16.45 24.85 -2.94
N GLU A 67 17.37 25.81 -3.04
CA GLU A 67 17.26 26.96 -3.94
C GLU A 67 17.21 26.57 -5.43
N ASN A 68 17.73 25.39 -5.78
CA ASN A 68 17.74 24.84 -7.14
C ASN A 68 16.52 23.94 -7.43
N GLY A 69 15.62 23.78 -6.45
CA GLY A 69 14.43 22.94 -6.56
C GLY A 69 14.64 21.45 -6.29
N ASN A 70 15.84 21.04 -5.84
CA ASN A 70 16.11 19.66 -5.46
C ASN A 70 15.37 19.31 -4.16
N LYS A 71 14.78 18.13 -4.10
CA LYS A 71 14.11 17.62 -2.91
C LYS A 71 15.14 17.25 -1.84
N LEU A 72 15.04 17.85 -0.67
CA LEU A 72 15.91 17.60 0.48
C LEU A 72 15.27 16.65 1.49
N TYR A 73 14.00 16.89 1.80
CA TYR A 73 13.26 16.15 2.83
C TYR A 73 11.83 15.91 2.39
N LEU A 74 11.29 14.74 2.75
CA LEU A 74 9.86 14.50 2.75
C LEU A 74 9.25 15.14 4.00
N ASN A 75 8.24 15.98 3.81
CA ASN A 75 7.46 16.54 4.92
C ASN A 75 6.36 15.53 5.27
N LEU A 76 6.52 14.86 6.39
CA LEU A 76 5.56 13.91 6.90
C LEU A 76 4.58 14.60 7.85
N SER A 77 3.29 14.42 7.62
CA SER A 77 2.25 14.94 8.50
C SER A 77 1.09 13.94 8.60
N ASN A 78 0.40 13.96 9.75
CA ASN A 78 -0.82 13.19 9.98
C ASN A 78 -0.68 11.65 9.77
N TYR A 79 0.53 11.11 9.88
CA TYR A 79 0.77 9.67 9.74
C TYR A 79 -0.02 8.82 10.74
N GLY A 80 -0.21 9.30 11.97
CA GLY A 80 -1.00 8.62 12.98
C GLY A 80 -2.51 8.77 12.85
N ILE A 81 -2.98 9.60 11.90
CA ILE A 81 -4.42 9.81 11.67
C ILE A 81 -4.83 8.98 10.46
N GLU A 82 -5.50 7.88 10.70
CA GLU A 82 -5.99 6.97 9.67
C GLU A 82 -7.32 7.44 9.07
N GLY A 83 -7.70 6.84 7.94
CA GLY A 83 -8.98 7.07 7.27
C GLY A 83 -8.86 7.66 5.88
N GLU A 84 -9.97 8.21 5.41
CA GLU A 84 -10.11 8.72 4.05
C GLU A 84 -9.13 9.87 3.75
N ARG A 85 -8.60 9.83 2.53
CA ARG A 85 -7.79 10.90 1.92
C ARG A 85 -8.33 11.17 0.53
N GLU A 86 -8.52 12.42 0.22
CA GLU A 86 -8.77 12.85 -1.15
C GLU A 86 -7.45 13.13 -1.85
N SER A 87 -7.33 12.66 -3.07
CA SER A 87 -6.17 12.93 -3.91
C SER A 87 -6.60 13.20 -5.34
N THR A 88 -5.97 14.16 -5.97
CA THR A 88 -6.04 14.35 -7.41
C THR A 88 -4.97 13.49 -8.06
N TRP A 89 -5.38 12.64 -9.00
CA TRP A 89 -4.45 11.87 -9.81
C TRP A 89 -4.74 12.15 -11.29
N PHE A 90 -5.21 11.20 -12.10
CA PHE A 90 -5.68 11.50 -13.46
C PHE A 90 -7.06 12.14 -13.49
N VAL A 91 -7.83 11.94 -12.43
CA VAL A 91 -9.14 12.56 -12.15
C VAL A 91 -9.13 13.15 -10.77
N ASP A 92 -10.00 14.14 -10.54
CA ASP A 92 -10.21 14.73 -9.22
C ASP A 92 -11.01 13.77 -8.32
N ASP A 93 -10.94 14.00 -7.02
CA ASP A 93 -11.72 13.31 -6.00
C ASP A 93 -11.47 11.79 -5.89
N VAL A 94 -10.25 11.35 -6.20
CA VAL A 94 -9.87 9.96 -5.96
C VAL A 94 -9.74 9.71 -4.47
N LYS A 95 -10.64 8.91 -3.93
CA LYS A 95 -10.62 8.52 -2.52
C LYS A 95 -9.60 7.42 -2.30
N LYS A 96 -8.75 7.61 -1.29
CA LYS A 96 -7.81 6.62 -0.78
C LYS A 96 -7.98 6.52 0.73
N TYR A 97 -7.56 5.42 1.31
CA TYR A 97 -7.64 5.19 2.74
C TYR A 97 -6.24 4.99 3.30
N HIS A 98 -5.81 5.97 4.09
CA HIS A 98 -4.53 5.89 4.79
C HIS A 98 -4.63 4.94 5.98
N ARG A 99 -3.63 4.07 6.09
CA ARG A 99 -3.38 3.19 7.23
C ARG A 99 -1.91 3.22 7.59
N THR A 100 -1.62 3.14 8.87
CA THR A 100 -0.22 3.02 9.32
C THR A 100 0.33 1.63 8.98
N PHE A 101 1.66 1.47 8.95
CA PHE A 101 2.28 0.15 8.81
C PHE A 101 1.79 -0.82 9.90
N SER A 102 1.70 -0.35 11.14
CA SER A 102 1.24 -1.18 12.26
C SER A 102 -0.19 -1.67 12.06
N SER A 103 -1.11 -0.83 11.58
CA SER A 103 -2.48 -1.24 11.31
C SER A 103 -2.56 -2.30 10.21
N ILE A 104 -1.78 -2.13 9.13
CA ILE A 104 -1.73 -3.12 8.05
C ILE A 104 -1.22 -4.47 8.57
N VAL A 105 -0.09 -4.46 9.28
CA VAL A 105 0.55 -5.67 9.82
C VAL A 105 -0.36 -6.36 10.85
N ASN A 106 -0.89 -5.61 11.79
CA ASN A 106 -1.74 -6.17 12.85
C ASN A 106 -3.03 -6.76 12.28
N THR A 107 -3.67 -6.10 11.31
CA THR A 107 -4.86 -6.66 10.65
C THR A 107 -4.58 -8.01 10.00
N LEU A 108 -3.44 -8.16 9.32
CA LEU A 108 -3.07 -9.44 8.71
C LEU A 108 -2.88 -10.53 9.77
N ILE A 109 -2.18 -10.21 10.87
CA ILE A 109 -1.92 -11.14 11.98
C ILE A 109 -3.23 -11.52 12.68
N GLU A 110 -4.09 -10.56 12.99
CA GLU A 110 -5.37 -10.75 13.68
C GLU A 110 -6.34 -11.62 12.86
N VAL A 111 -6.31 -11.51 11.53
CA VAL A 111 -7.10 -12.39 10.64
C VAL A 111 -6.55 -13.81 10.61
N GLY A 112 -5.27 -14.02 10.95
CA GLY A 112 -4.64 -15.33 11.02
C GLY A 112 -3.52 -15.58 10.01
N PHE A 113 -3.14 -14.58 9.22
CA PHE A 113 -2.03 -14.71 8.29
C PHE A 113 -0.67 -14.75 8.99
N SER A 114 0.23 -15.59 8.46
CA SER A 114 1.66 -15.53 8.73
C SER A 114 2.32 -14.64 7.69
N ILE A 115 2.90 -13.51 8.12
CA ILE A 115 3.61 -12.60 7.20
C ILE A 115 4.99 -13.20 6.89
N ASN A 116 5.22 -13.51 5.62
CA ASN A 116 6.48 -14.13 5.18
C ASN A 116 7.49 -13.08 4.70
N LYS A 117 7.02 -11.99 4.07
CA LYS A 117 7.89 -10.95 3.52
C LYS A 117 7.15 -9.64 3.32
N MET A 118 7.85 -8.54 3.62
CA MET A 118 7.45 -7.18 3.25
C MET A 118 8.59 -6.55 2.46
N ILE A 119 8.26 -5.82 1.40
CA ILE A 119 9.23 -5.14 0.55
C ILE A 119 8.73 -3.73 0.26
N GLU A 120 9.62 -2.77 0.42
CA GLU A 120 9.49 -1.41 -0.08
C GLU A 120 10.45 -1.27 -1.26
N PRO A 121 9.96 -1.35 -2.52
CA PRO A 121 10.84 -1.37 -3.69
C PRO A 121 11.63 -0.08 -3.82
N LEU A 122 12.94 -0.20 -4.02
CA LEU A 122 13.85 0.90 -4.32
C LEU A 122 14.49 0.68 -5.69
N PRO A 123 14.85 1.74 -6.41
CA PRO A 123 15.49 1.62 -7.71
C PRO A 123 16.89 1.04 -7.60
N THR A 124 17.26 0.19 -8.55
CA THR A 124 18.62 -0.27 -8.74
C THR A 124 19.46 0.80 -9.46
N GLU A 125 20.80 0.64 -9.48
CA GLU A 125 21.69 1.53 -10.24
C GLU A 125 21.34 1.56 -11.74
N GLU A 126 20.93 0.43 -12.30
CA GLU A 126 20.49 0.34 -13.69
C GLU A 126 19.24 1.19 -13.94
N ILE A 127 18.26 1.11 -13.07
CA ILE A 127 17.03 1.92 -13.15
C ILE A 127 17.37 3.41 -13.00
N LEU A 128 18.23 3.78 -12.04
CA LEU A 128 18.64 5.17 -11.83
C LEU A 128 19.39 5.75 -13.02
N SER A 129 20.16 4.93 -13.75
CA SER A 129 20.84 5.38 -14.96
C SER A 129 19.88 5.78 -16.07
N GLN A 130 18.71 5.14 -16.15
CA GLN A 130 17.66 5.41 -17.13
C GLN A 130 16.67 6.48 -16.65
N TYR A 131 16.38 6.49 -15.34
CA TYR A 131 15.38 7.34 -14.69
C TYR A 131 15.99 8.01 -13.44
N PRO A 132 16.83 9.05 -13.60
CA PRO A 132 17.53 9.69 -12.46
C PRO A 132 16.62 10.26 -11.39
N ASP A 133 15.40 10.65 -11.75
CA ASP A 133 14.42 11.21 -10.81
C ASP A 133 13.91 10.18 -9.79
N TYR A 134 14.09 8.87 -10.07
CA TYR A 134 13.72 7.82 -9.12
C TYR A 134 14.59 7.80 -7.87
N LYS A 135 15.67 8.60 -7.80
CA LYS A 135 16.43 8.84 -6.56
C LYS A 135 15.54 9.32 -5.40
N ASP A 136 14.43 9.99 -5.70
CA ASP A 136 13.48 10.46 -4.70
C ASP A 136 12.84 9.31 -3.90
N LEU A 137 12.80 8.10 -4.46
CA LEU A 137 12.29 6.91 -3.78
C LEU A 137 13.14 6.49 -2.57
N PHE A 138 14.39 6.94 -2.47
CA PHE A 138 15.21 6.74 -1.26
C PHE A 138 14.73 7.56 -0.08
N HIS A 139 14.04 8.67 -0.31
CA HIS A 139 13.37 9.44 0.74
C HIS A 139 12.03 8.80 1.14
N LYS A 140 11.34 8.22 0.16
CA LYS A 140 10.00 7.71 0.31
C LYS A 140 9.74 6.64 -0.77
N PRO A 141 9.77 5.36 -0.43
CA PRO A 141 9.25 4.31 -1.32
C PRO A 141 7.78 4.55 -1.64
N ASP A 142 7.41 4.40 -2.90
CA ASP A 142 6.03 4.65 -3.34
C ASP A 142 5.09 3.49 -3.01
N PHE A 143 5.64 2.28 -2.93
CA PHE A 143 4.85 1.07 -2.78
C PHE A 143 5.29 0.22 -1.59
N LEU A 144 4.34 -0.55 -1.09
CA LEU A 144 4.54 -1.63 -0.13
C LEU A 144 4.02 -2.92 -0.75
N LEU A 145 4.86 -3.95 -0.79
CA LEU A 145 4.49 -5.31 -1.18
C LEU A 145 4.51 -6.20 0.05
N VAL A 146 3.51 -7.05 0.17
CA VAL A 146 3.39 -7.99 1.30
C VAL A 146 3.09 -9.38 0.75
N LYS A 147 3.79 -10.38 1.28
CA LYS A 147 3.50 -11.79 1.08
C LYS A 147 3.14 -12.43 2.40
N CYS A 148 2.00 -13.13 2.42
CA CYS A 148 1.48 -13.84 3.58
C CYS A 148 1.12 -15.28 3.21
N THR A 149 1.04 -16.14 4.20
CA THR A 149 0.51 -17.51 4.10
C THR A 149 -0.62 -17.68 5.12
N LYS A 150 -1.68 -18.35 4.71
CA LYS A 150 -2.78 -18.81 5.58
C LYS A 150 -2.33 -19.97 6.44
#